data_38010728acba2b2cc672cc6da34da2cd
#
_entry.id   38010728acba2b2cc672cc6da34da2cd
#
_cell.length_a   1.000
_cell.length_b   1.000
_cell.length_c   1.000
_cell.angle_alpha   90.00
_cell.angle_beta   90.00
_cell.angle_gamma   90.00
#
_symmetry.space_group_name_H-M   'P 1'
#
loop_
_entity.id
_entity.type
_entity.pdbx_description
1 polymer ?
#
loop_
_entity_poly.entity_id
_entity_poly.type
_entity_poly.pdbx_seq_one_letter_code
_entity_poly.pdbx_strand_id
1 'polypeptide(L)'
;NSYVLESLRGLRDTLQYQDTASRAEGINAHSETLGEKQKALKYREGLTVAITNTLILFTVIAVLGVSLRLYQNGQLGVEGVLVCTLSAGASLTQVFASADRVLDLLDEEPVTADVIDGTDTAFAGAEAQNVSFSYADEEVLHDLSLTIPEKKIVGITGRSGSGKSTFLRLLMRFWDVSSGSIRFGGEDIRRVNTAALRAQESLVTQETELFDDTIENNIRIAKRDATHEEVEAACKKAALDGFIRSLPKGYDTPVGELGGALSGGERQRIGVAR
;
A
#
# COMPACT_ATOMS: atom_id res chain seq x y z
N ASN A 1 1.10 5.89 17.74
CA ASN A 1 2.12 6.97 17.65
C ASN A 1 1.60 8.29 17.05
N SER A 2 0.56 8.28 16.17
CA SER A 2 0.01 9.53 15.62
C SER A 2 -0.62 10.42 16.70
N TYR A 3 -1.43 9.86 17.60
CA TYR A 3 -2.11 10.61 18.66
C TYR A 3 -1.12 11.31 19.63
N VAL A 4 -0.04 10.62 20.00
CA VAL A 4 1.01 11.22 20.86
C VAL A 4 1.77 12.31 20.10
N LEU A 5 2.11 12.09 18.82
CA LEU A 5 2.76 13.08 17.97
C LEU A 5 1.87 14.30 17.70
N GLU A 6 0.57 14.09 17.47
CA GLU A 6 -0.41 15.17 17.33
C GLU A 6 -0.57 15.97 18.62
N SER A 7 -0.65 15.27 19.77
CA SER A 7 -0.73 15.92 21.08
C SER A 7 0.53 16.74 21.41
N LEU A 8 1.72 16.26 20.99
CA LEU A 8 2.97 17.02 21.12
C LEU A 8 3.03 18.22 20.15
N ARG A 9 2.54 18.07 18.92
CA ARG A 9 2.45 19.19 17.96
C ARG A 9 1.44 20.25 18.39
N GLY A 10 0.29 19.81 18.96
CA GLY A 10 -0.75 20.68 19.50
C GLY A 10 -0.53 21.14 20.92
N LEU A 11 0.67 20.92 21.52
CA LEU A 11 0.95 21.25 22.93
C LEU A 11 0.68 22.73 23.24
N ARG A 12 0.99 23.63 22.31
CA ARG A 12 0.76 25.07 22.44
C ARG A 12 -0.72 25.41 22.56
N ASP A 13 -1.56 24.77 21.73
CA ASP A 13 -3.01 24.99 21.76
C ASP A 13 -3.64 24.32 22.98
N THR A 14 -3.15 23.16 23.39
CA THR A 14 -3.58 22.43 24.59
C THR A 14 -3.32 23.26 25.86
N LEU A 15 -2.17 23.93 25.95
CA LEU A 15 -1.84 24.83 27.07
C LEU A 15 -2.70 26.11 27.06
N GLN A 16 -3.00 26.63 25.85
CA GLN A 16 -3.82 27.84 25.70
C GLN A 16 -5.28 27.62 26.11
N TYR A 17 -5.84 26.42 25.83
CA TYR A 17 -7.24 26.10 26.16
C TYR A 17 -7.43 25.33 27.46
N GLN A 18 -6.37 25.13 28.26
CA GLN A 18 -6.37 24.43 29.56
C GLN A 18 -6.93 22.98 29.52
N ASP A 19 -6.85 22.31 28.38
CA ASP A 19 -7.34 20.91 28.18
C ASP A 19 -6.25 19.86 28.46
N THR A 20 -5.40 20.11 29.45
CA THR A 20 -4.26 19.27 29.78
C THR A 20 -4.65 17.96 30.47
N ALA A 21 -5.71 17.96 31.28
CA ALA A 21 -6.13 16.79 32.07
C ALA A 21 -6.79 15.72 31.16
N SER A 22 -7.71 16.12 30.29
CA SER A 22 -8.39 15.24 29.34
C SER A 22 -7.42 14.59 28.34
N ARG A 23 -6.45 15.38 27.86
CA ARG A 23 -5.40 14.88 26.95
C ARG A 23 -4.42 13.92 27.64
N ALA A 24 -4.06 14.17 28.89
CA ALA A 24 -3.20 13.27 29.66
C ALA A 24 -3.88 11.91 29.91
N GLU A 25 -5.18 11.91 30.18
CA GLU A 25 -5.97 10.69 30.37
C GLU A 25 -6.09 9.89 29.07
N GLY A 26 -6.31 10.55 27.92
CA GLY A 26 -6.30 9.93 26.59
C GLY A 26 -4.93 9.35 26.21
N ILE A 27 -3.84 10.01 26.54
CA ILE A 27 -2.47 9.50 26.31
C ILE A 27 -2.21 8.27 27.18
N ASN A 28 -2.65 8.26 28.44
CA ASN A 28 -2.46 7.13 29.35
C ASN A 28 -3.28 5.90 28.89
N ALA A 29 -4.53 6.06 28.49
CA ALA A 29 -5.38 4.97 27.98
C ALA A 29 -4.83 4.37 26.68
N HIS A 30 -4.32 5.21 25.77
CA HIS A 30 -3.64 4.75 24.55
C HIS A 30 -2.32 4.05 24.85
N SER A 31 -1.59 4.50 25.87
CA SER A 31 -0.32 3.91 26.30
C SER A 31 -0.51 2.52 26.92
N GLU A 32 -1.58 2.30 27.67
CA GLU A 32 -1.90 0.97 28.23
C GLU A 32 -2.28 -0.04 27.15
N THR A 33 -3.14 0.35 26.21
CA THR A 33 -3.55 -0.52 25.07
C THR A 33 -2.37 -0.84 24.14
N LEU A 34 -1.49 0.12 23.90
CA LEU A 34 -0.23 -0.11 23.16
C LEU A 34 0.70 -1.02 23.95
N GLY A 35 0.75 -0.90 25.28
CA GLY A 35 1.59 -1.72 26.15
C GLY A 35 1.25 -3.20 26.09
N GLU A 36 -0.04 -3.56 26.04
CA GLU A 36 -0.47 -4.97 25.92
C GLU A 36 -0.19 -5.56 24.54
N LYS A 37 -0.48 -4.81 23.47
CA LYS A 37 -0.14 -5.22 22.10
C LYS A 37 1.38 -5.35 21.91
N GLN A 38 2.16 -4.45 22.47
CA GLN A 38 3.63 -4.52 22.43
C GLN A 38 4.21 -5.70 23.23
N LYS A 39 3.58 -6.13 24.34
CA LYS A 39 4.03 -7.32 25.09
C LYS A 39 3.91 -8.60 24.26
N ALA A 40 2.80 -8.79 23.56
CA ALA A 40 2.59 -9.95 22.71
C ALA A 40 3.56 -9.96 21.51
N LEU A 41 3.78 -8.80 20.87
CA LEU A 41 4.77 -8.64 19.80
C LEU A 41 6.19 -8.94 20.31
N LYS A 42 6.61 -8.34 21.44
CA LYS A 42 7.94 -8.57 22.03
C LYS A 42 8.19 -10.02 22.42
N TYR A 43 7.15 -10.75 22.83
CA TYR A 43 7.30 -12.18 23.13
C TYR A 43 7.57 -12.99 21.83
N ARG A 44 6.84 -12.70 20.75
CA ARG A 44 7.09 -13.34 19.43
C ARG A 44 8.47 -12.95 18.89
N GLU A 45 8.83 -11.67 18.91
CA GLU A 45 10.17 -11.20 18.54
C GLU A 45 11.27 -11.87 19.37
N GLY A 46 11.09 -11.96 20.69
CA GLY A 46 12.05 -12.62 21.58
C GLY A 46 12.26 -14.10 21.25
N LEU A 47 11.20 -14.81 20.92
CA LEU A 47 11.26 -16.23 20.53
C LEU A 47 11.98 -16.41 19.18
N THR A 48 11.66 -15.57 18.20
CA THR A 48 12.33 -15.58 16.89
C THR A 48 13.81 -15.28 17.03
N VAL A 49 14.16 -14.24 17.80
CA VAL A 49 15.57 -13.88 18.08
C VAL A 49 16.31 -15.01 18.78
N ALA A 50 15.68 -15.69 19.74
CA ALA A 50 16.31 -16.82 20.45
C ALA A 50 16.59 -18.00 19.50
N ILE A 51 15.63 -18.37 18.64
CA ILE A 51 15.81 -19.44 17.64
C ILE A 51 16.91 -19.07 16.65
N THR A 52 16.89 -17.85 16.14
CA THR A 52 17.88 -17.34 15.17
C THR A 52 19.28 -17.35 15.77
N ASN A 53 19.45 -16.83 16.99
CA ASN A 53 20.74 -16.83 17.67
C ASN A 53 21.26 -18.24 17.93
N THR A 54 20.39 -19.18 18.25
CA THR A 54 20.76 -20.59 18.44
C THR A 54 21.26 -21.21 17.14
N LEU A 55 20.57 -20.96 16.01
CA LEU A 55 20.99 -21.42 14.68
C LEU A 55 22.35 -20.82 14.27
N ILE A 56 22.54 -19.53 14.50
CA ILE A 56 23.80 -18.83 14.24
C ILE A 56 24.93 -19.48 15.05
N LEU A 57 24.69 -19.73 16.33
CA LEU A 57 25.70 -20.37 17.21
C LEU A 57 26.09 -21.74 16.68
N PHE A 58 25.13 -22.59 16.32
CA PHE A 58 25.42 -23.91 15.74
C PHE A 58 26.24 -23.83 14.46
N THR A 59 25.90 -22.87 13.58
CA THR A 59 26.62 -22.68 12.31
C THR A 59 28.06 -22.19 12.55
N VAL A 60 28.25 -21.24 13.46
CA VAL A 60 29.58 -20.76 13.83
C VAL A 60 30.43 -21.89 14.41
N ILE A 61 29.87 -22.75 15.28
CA ILE A 61 30.56 -23.93 15.83
C ILE A 61 30.92 -24.90 14.71
N ALA A 62 30.03 -25.16 13.75
CA ALA A 62 30.30 -26.04 12.62
C ALA A 62 31.43 -25.48 11.73
N VAL A 63 31.40 -24.21 11.40
CA VAL A 63 32.45 -23.52 10.62
C VAL A 63 33.79 -23.58 11.38
N LEU A 64 33.79 -23.33 12.68
CA LEU A 64 34.97 -23.43 13.51
C LEU A 64 35.56 -24.86 13.50
N GLY A 65 34.70 -25.88 13.63
CA GLY A 65 35.11 -27.28 13.58
C GLY A 65 35.77 -27.67 12.25
N VAL A 66 35.15 -27.26 11.13
CA VAL A 66 35.70 -27.47 9.78
C VAL A 66 37.03 -26.73 9.60
N SER A 67 37.08 -25.46 10.00
CA SER A 67 38.27 -24.61 9.88
C SER A 67 39.45 -25.14 10.70
N LEU A 68 39.20 -25.66 11.92
CA LEU A 68 40.19 -26.31 12.75
C LEU A 68 40.74 -27.62 12.12
N ARG A 69 39.86 -28.40 11.48
CA ARG A 69 40.27 -29.62 10.76
C ARG A 69 41.15 -29.29 9.55
N LEU A 70 40.83 -28.23 8.81
CA LEU A 70 41.66 -27.74 7.71
C LEU A 70 43.01 -27.19 8.20
N TYR A 71 43.02 -26.55 9.36
CA TYR A 71 44.25 -26.09 10.01
C TYR A 71 45.14 -27.26 10.40
N GLN A 72 44.60 -28.30 11.04
CA GLN A 72 45.32 -29.51 11.41
C GLN A 72 45.92 -30.23 10.19
N ASN A 73 45.24 -30.17 9.04
CA ASN A 73 45.74 -30.74 7.79
C ASN A 73 46.76 -29.83 7.06
N GLY A 74 47.13 -28.69 7.63
CA GLY A 74 48.08 -27.74 7.03
C GLY A 74 47.51 -26.96 5.82
N GLN A 75 46.21 -27.01 5.59
CA GLN A 75 45.54 -26.35 4.46
C GLN A 75 45.08 -24.90 4.76
N LEU A 76 45.05 -24.54 6.04
CA LEU A 76 44.59 -23.20 6.47
C LEU A 76 45.50 -22.68 7.61
N GLY A 77 45.84 -21.40 7.60
CA GLY A 77 46.54 -20.72 8.70
C GLY A 77 45.60 -20.32 9.85
N VAL A 78 46.12 -19.97 11.00
CA VAL A 78 45.36 -19.49 12.17
C VAL A 78 44.51 -18.26 11.82
N GLU A 79 45.04 -17.35 11.00
CA GLU A 79 44.33 -16.14 10.52
C GLU A 79 43.10 -16.51 9.68
N GLY A 80 43.21 -17.54 8.84
CA GLY A 80 42.12 -18.04 8.05
C GLY A 80 40.99 -18.63 8.89
N VAL A 81 41.29 -19.34 9.98
CA VAL A 81 40.30 -19.86 10.92
C VAL A 81 39.51 -18.73 11.55
N LEU A 82 40.17 -17.68 12.01
CA LEU A 82 39.53 -16.50 12.61
C LEU A 82 38.62 -15.77 11.61
N VAL A 83 39.14 -15.51 10.40
CA VAL A 83 38.37 -14.81 9.35
C VAL A 83 37.12 -15.60 8.94
N CYS A 84 37.23 -16.91 8.70
CA CYS A 84 36.09 -17.75 8.34
C CYS A 84 35.00 -17.76 9.42
N THR A 85 35.41 -17.89 10.70
CA THR A 85 34.47 -17.97 11.82
C THR A 85 33.71 -16.61 12.03
N LEU A 86 34.44 -15.50 12.02
CA LEU A 86 33.85 -14.17 12.20
C LEU A 86 32.95 -13.78 11.02
N SER A 87 33.41 -14.06 9.80
CA SER A 87 32.63 -13.74 8.60
C SER A 87 31.34 -14.56 8.51
N ALA A 88 31.37 -15.84 8.90
CA ALA A 88 30.19 -16.69 8.92
C ALA A 88 29.11 -16.16 9.87
N GLY A 89 29.49 -15.74 11.07
CA GLY A 89 28.56 -15.18 12.05
C GLY A 89 27.89 -13.87 11.55
N ALA A 90 28.69 -12.95 11.04
CA ALA A 90 28.19 -11.66 10.53
C ALA A 90 27.25 -11.82 9.33
N SER A 91 27.64 -12.67 8.36
CA SER A 91 26.84 -12.90 7.15
C SER A 91 25.49 -13.55 7.47
N LEU A 92 25.44 -14.51 8.39
CA LEU A 92 24.20 -15.16 8.80
C LEU A 92 23.24 -14.18 9.47
N THR A 93 23.73 -13.34 10.37
CA THR A 93 22.89 -12.33 11.03
C THR A 93 22.23 -11.39 10.02
N GLN A 94 22.98 -10.98 8.99
CA GLN A 94 22.44 -10.10 7.93
C GLN A 94 21.41 -10.81 7.06
N VAL A 95 21.63 -12.07 6.71
CA VAL A 95 20.68 -12.87 5.91
C VAL A 95 19.39 -13.09 6.68
N PHE A 96 19.45 -13.47 7.95
CA PHE A 96 18.25 -13.67 8.77
C PHE A 96 17.46 -12.37 8.96
N ALA A 97 18.13 -11.25 9.25
CA ALA A 97 17.44 -9.95 9.35
C ALA A 97 16.77 -9.50 8.04
N SER A 98 17.32 -9.89 6.89
CA SER A 98 16.70 -9.63 5.60
C SER A 98 15.54 -10.58 5.32
N ALA A 99 15.65 -11.85 5.73
CA ALA A 99 14.59 -12.84 5.58
C ALA A 99 13.37 -12.50 6.45
N ASP A 100 13.56 -12.06 7.70
CA ASP A 100 12.48 -11.64 8.59
C ASP A 100 11.64 -10.52 7.97
N ARG A 101 12.28 -9.51 7.36
CA ARG A 101 11.56 -8.42 6.67
C ARG A 101 10.72 -8.90 5.49
N VAL A 102 11.22 -9.90 4.76
CA VAL A 102 10.47 -10.48 3.63
C VAL A 102 9.30 -11.32 4.14
N LEU A 103 9.51 -12.09 5.22
CA LEU A 103 8.46 -12.88 5.84
C LEU A 103 7.37 -12.00 6.44
N ASP A 104 7.73 -10.91 7.14
CA ASP A 104 6.77 -9.94 7.67
C ASP A 104 5.89 -9.36 6.55
N LEU A 105 6.49 -9.05 5.40
CA LEU A 105 5.74 -8.55 4.24
C LEU A 105 4.83 -9.62 3.61
N LEU A 106 5.25 -10.89 3.62
CA LEU A 106 4.45 -12.01 3.10
C LEU A 106 3.30 -12.41 4.03
N ASP A 107 3.47 -12.19 5.34
CA ASP A 107 2.47 -12.46 6.35
C ASP A 107 1.45 -11.32 6.50
N GLU A 108 1.65 -10.19 5.79
CA GLU A 108 0.70 -9.07 5.77
C GLU A 108 -0.59 -9.49 5.04
N GLU A 109 -1.69 -9.54 5.78
CA GLU A 109 -2.99 -9.87 5.20
C GLU A 109 -3.50 -8.71 4.31
N PRO A 110 -3.96 -9.00 3.09
CA PRO A 110 -4.54 -7.96 2.24
C PRO A 110 -5.80 -7.36 2.89
N VAL A 111 -5.94 -6.05 2.79
CA VAL A 111 -7.09 -5.31 3.36
C VAL A 111 -8.43 -5.81 2.81
N THR A 112 -8.44 -6.27 1.56
CA THR A 112 -9.59 -6.91 0.91
C THR A 112 -9.12 -8.18 0.20
N ALA A 113 -9.82 -9.29 0.39
CA ALA A 113 -9.53 -10.53 -0.32
C ALA A 113 -10.03 -10.46 -1.78
N ASP A 114 -9.24 -11.02 -2.70
CA ASP A 114 -9.69 -11.21 -4.08
C ASP A 114 -10.81 -12.25 -4.15
N VAL A 115 -11.86 -11.95 -4.90
CA VAL A 115 -12.97 -12.86 -5.17
C VAL A 115 -12.77 -13.44 -6.58
N ILE A 116 -12.22 -14.65 -6.63
CA ILE A 116 -11.92 -15.34 -7.89
C ILE A 116 -13.19 -16.00 -8.46
N ASP A 117 -13.95 -16.69 -7.61
CA ASP A 117 -15.16 -17.42 -7.98
C ASP A 117 -16.44 -16.58 -7.77
N GLY A 118 -16.31 -15.24 -7.88
CA GLY A 118 -17.40 -14.30 -7.73
C GLY A 118 -18.31 -14.22 -8.96
N THR A 119 -19.41 -13.48 -8.81
CA THR A 119 -20.35 -13.24 -9.90
C THR A 119 -19.76 -12.27 -10.91
N ASP A 120 -19.84 -12.62 -12.19
CA ASP A 120 -19.56 -11.70 -13.30
C ASP A 120 -20.79 -10.82 -13.52
N THR A 121 -20.74 -9.59 -13.02
CA THR A 121 -21.85 -8.64 -13.07
C THR A 121 -21.48 -7.44 -13.93
N ALA A 122 -22.34 -7.11 -14.91
CA ALA A 122 -22.19 -5.89 -15.68
C ALA A 122 -22.66 -4.67 -14.86
N PHE A 123 -22.02 -3.52 -15.06
CA PHE A 123 -22.43 -2.29 -14.41
C PHE A 123 -23.82 -1.85 -14.90
N ALA A 124 -24.78 -1.82 -14.01
CA ALA A 124 -26.13 -1.30 -14.21
C ALA A 124 -26.50 -0.25 -13.14
N GLY A 125 -25.48 0.50 -12.70
CA GLY A 125 -25.56 1.42 -11.58
C GLY A 125 -24.94 0.84 -10.31
N ALA A 126 -24.76 1.69 -9.29
CA ALA A 126 -24.28 1.30 -7.97
C ALA A 126 -25.21 1.89 -6.89
N GLU A 127 -25.33 1.16 -5.78
CA GLU A 127 -26.17 1.55 -4.65
C GLU A 127 -25.41 1.31 -3.35
N ALA A 128 -25.33 2.35 -2.52
CA ALA A 128 -24.89 2.25 -1.14
C ALA A 128 -26.11 2.23 -0.22
N GLN A 129 -26.14 1.25 0.70
CA GLN A 129 -27.23 1.05 1.67
C GLN A 129 -26.65 1.03 3.08
N ASN A 130 -26.98 2.07 3.88
CA ASN A 130 -26.59 2.23 5.28
C ASN A 130 -25.08 1.99 5.52
N VAL A 131 -24.25 2.56 4.63
CA VAL A 131 -22.80 2.35 4.63
C VAL A 131 -22.16 3.17 5.74
N SER A 132 -21.51 2.49 6.67
CA SER A 132 -20.55 3.10 7.61
C SER A 132 -19.17 2.53 7.37
N PHE A 133 -18.15 3.37 7.58
CA PHE A 133 -16.76 2.99 7.37
C PHE A 133 -15.82 3.74 8.30
N SER A 134 -14.83 3.02 8.83
CA SER A 134 -13.76 3.55 9.67
C SER A 134 -12.39 3.15 9.13
N TYR A 135 -11.44 4.09 9.14
CA TYR A 135 -10.01 3.76 9.05
C TYR A 135 -9.52 3.50 10.48
N ALA A 136 -9.22 2.26 10.81
CA ALA A 136 -8.95 1.85 12.19
C ALA A 136 -10.08 2.29 13.15
N ASP A 137 -9.79 3.20 14.07
CA ASP A 137 -10.73 3.66 15.10
C ASP A 137 -11.49 4.95 14.72
N GLU A 138 -11.17 5.57 13.57
CA GLU A 138 -11.80 6.82 13.13
C GLU A 138 -12.92 6.54 12.11
N GLU A 139 -14.17 6.76 12.53
CA GLU A 139 -15.32 6.63 11.65
C GLU A 139 -15.43 7.83 10.71
N VAL A 140 -15.43 7.58 9.40
CA VAL A 140 -15.41 8.59 8.34
C VAL A 140 -16.75 8.68 7.61
N LEU A 141 -17.45 7.56 7.46
CA LEU A 141 -18.77 7.50 6.87
C LEU A 141 -19.77 6.93 7.86
N HIS A 142 -20.90 7.59 7.98
CA HIS A 142 -21.97 7.27 8.93
C HIS A 142 -23.28 7.07 8.18
N ASP A 143 -23.79 5.85 8.15
CA ASP A 143 -25.13 5.48 7.63
C ASP A 143 -25.44 6.10 6.26
N LEU A 144 -24.47 6.09 5.35
CA LEU A 144 -24.59 6.69 4.02
C LEU A 144 -25.43 5.81 3.11
N SER A 145 -26.52 6.39 2.57
CA SER A 145 -27.34 5.73 1.55
C SER A 145 -27.47 6.63 0.33
N LEU A 146 -27.09 6.11 -0.86
CA LEU A 146 -27.20 6.82 -2.12
C LEU A 146 -27.24 5.84 -3.30
N THR A 147 -27.71 6.33 -4.45
CA THR A 147 -27.77 5.58 -5.71
C THR A 147 -27.03 6.30 -6.80
N ILE A 148 -26.19 5.57 -7.54
CA ILE A 148 -25.50 6.03 -8.75
C ILE A 148 -26.16 5.34 -9.94
N PRO A 149 -26.99 6.05 -10.73
CA PRO A 149 -27.69 5.46 -11.87
C PRO A 149 -26.73 5.19 -13.03
N GLU A 150 -27.03 4.17 -13.82
CA GLU A 150 -26.30 3.84 -15.05
C GLU A 150 -26.32 5.03 -16.05
N LYS A 151 -25.22 5.20 -16.77
CA LYS A 151 -25.08 6.20 -17.86
C LYS A 151 -25.39 7.65 -17.45
N LYS A 152 -25.17 8.00 -16.20
CA LYS A 152 -25.33 9.36 -15.68
C LYS A 152 -24.03 9.89 -15.10
N ILE A 153 -23.88 11.22 -15.15
CA ILE A 153 -22.85 11.93 -14.41
C ILE A 153 -23.42 12.29 -13.05
N VAL A 154 -22.79 11.82 -11.99
CA VAL A 154 -23.19 12.10 -10.61
C VAL A 154 -22.11 12.96 -9.96
N GLY A 155 -22.49 14.12 -9.45
CA GLY A 155 -21.61 15.01 -8.69
C GLY A 155 -21.70 14.73 -7.19
N ILE A 156 -20.56 14.49 -6.54
CA ILE A 156 -20.45 14.34 -5.08
C ILE A 156 -19.85 15.62 -4.52
N THR A 157 -20.62 16.37 -3.74
CA THR A 157 -20.19 17.65 -3.13
C THR A 157 -20.20 17.56 -1.61
N GLY A 158 -19.39 18.38 -0.97
CA GLY A 158 -19.31 18.42 0.49
C GLY A 158 -18.01 19.05 0.97
N ARG A 159 -17.93 19.33 2.26
CA ARG A 159 -16.74 19.93 2.92
C ARG A 159 -15.52 19.03 2.77
N SER A 160 -14.31 19.62 2.92
CA SER A 160 -13.08 18.82 3.03
C SER A 160 -13.19 17.89 4.24
N GLY A 161 -12.74 16.65 4.11
CA GLY A 161 -12.83 15.63 5.17
C GLY A 161 -14.19 14.92 5.29
N SER A 162 -15.22 15.28 4.49
CA SER A 162 -16.56 14.64 4.57
C SER A 162 -16.66 13.23 3.98
N GLY A 163 -15.56 12.53 3.78
CA GLY A 163 -15.56 11.14 3.31
C GLY A 163 -15.77 10.93 1.80
N LYS A 164 -15.81 11.99 0.95
CA LYS A 164 -16.03 11.83 -0.51
C LYS A 164 -15.03 10.87 -1.17
N SER A 165 -13.76 11.07 -0.95
CA SER A 165 -12.70 10.20 -1.49
C SER A 165 -12.73 8.80 -0.88
N THR A 166 -13.12 8.69 0.39
CA THR A 166 -13.31 7.41 1.06
C THR A 166 -14.43 6.62 0.40
N PHE A 167 -15.58 7.27 0.14
CA PHE A 167 -16.69 6.61 -0.57
C PHE A 167 -16.28 6.11 -1.96
N LEU A 168 -15.53 6.92 -2.74
CA LEU A 168 -15.02 6.48 -4.05
C LEU A 168 -14.09 5.25 -3.92
N ARG A 169 -13.23 5.23 -2.90
CA ARG A 169 -12.34 4.09 -2.64
C ARG A 169 -13.10 2.83 -2.22
N LEU A 170 -14.21 2.98 -1.48
CA LEU A 170 -15.10 1.86 -1.15
C LEU A 170 -15.85 1.37 -2.39
N LEU A 171 -16.28 2.26 -3.26
CA LEU A 171 -16.92 1.90 -4.53
C LEU A 171 -15.96 1.12 -5.43
N MET A 172 -14.67 1.48 -5.41
CA MET A 172 -13.58 0.72 -6.07
C MET A 172 -13.16 -0.54 -5.28
N ARG A 173 -13.81 -0.85 -4.18
CA ARG A 173 -13.46 -1.95 -3.29
C ARG A 173 -11.97 -2.02 -2.93
N PHE A 174 -11.35 -0.87 -2.62
CA PHE A 174 -10.01 -0.85 -2.00
C PHE A 174 -10.09 -1.19 -0.50
N TRP A 175 -11.26 -1.02 0.10
CA TRP A 175 -11.64 -1.47 1.44
C TRP A 175 -13.07 -2.02 1.40
N ASP A 176 -13.39 -2.94 2.28
CA ASP A 176 -14.76 -3.35 2.51
C ASP A 176 -15.43 -2.43 3.54
N VAL A 177 -16.73 -2.27 3.48
CA VAL A 177 -17.49 -1.43 4.40
C VAL A 177 -17.50 -2.03 5.80
N SER A 178 -17.48 -1.20 6.85
CA SER A 178 -17.58 -1.66 8.24
C SER A 178 -19.00 -2.15 8.55
N SER A 179 -20.03 -1.49 8.00
CA SER A 179 -21.43 -1.93 8.06
C SER A 179 -22.19 -1.47 6.82
N GLY A 180 -23.36 -2.06 6.58
CA GLY A 180 -24.13 -1.81 5.37
C GLY A 180 -23.61 -2.61 4.15
N SER A 181 -23.96 -2.16 2.97
CA SER A 181 -23.54 -2.80 1.71
C SER A 181 -23.42 -1.80 0.56
N ILE A 182 -22.49 -2.10 -0.34
CA ILE A 182 -22.41 -1.45 -1.66
C ILE A 182 -22.77 -2.49 -2.70
N ARG A 183 -23.70 -2.16 -3.58
CA ARG A 183 -24.11 -3.03 -4.69
C ARG A 183 -23.60 -2.44 -6.00
N PHE A 184 -23.11 -3.32 -6.85
CA PHE A 184 -22.62 -3.01 -8.19
C PHE A 184 -23.42 -3.85 -9.20
N GLY A 185 -24.17 -3.20 -10.09
CA GLY A 185 -25.05 -3.91 -11.00
C GLY A 185 -26.12 -4.78 -10.28
N GLY A 186 -26.52 -4.39 -9.07
CA GLY A 186 -27.51 -5.12 -8.25
C GLY A 186 -26.92 -6.21 -7.34
N GLU A 187 -25.65 -6.63 -7.51
CA GLU A 187 -24.96 -7.62 -6.67
C GLU A 187 -24.10 -6.91 -5.59
N ASP A 188 -23.96 -7.51 -4.41
CA ASP A 188 -23.03 -7.00 -3.39
C ASP A 188 -21.59 -7.04 -3.92
N ILE A 189 -20.90 -5.90 -3.89
CA ILE A 189 -19.56 -5.75 -4.44
C ILE A 189 -18.55 -6.76 -3.86
N ARG A 190 -18.79 -7.25 -2.64
CA ARG A 190 -17.97 -8.28 -1.99
C ARG A 190 -18.12 -9.68 -2.61
N ARG A 191 -19.13 -9.89 -3.47
CA ARG A 191 -19.41 -11.15 -4.17
C ARG A 191 -19.11 -11.08 -5.66
N VAL A 192 -18.84 -9.88 -6.18
CA VAL A 192 -18.46 -9.68 -7.58
C VAL A 192 -17.03 -10.16 -7.79
N ASN A 193 -16.79 -10.87 -8.90
CA ASN A 193 -15.44 -11.27 -9.31
C ASN A 193 -14.53 -10.05 -9.40
N THR A 194 -13.38 -10.07 -8.72
CA THR A 194 -12.49 -8.90 -8.61
C THR A 194 -11.96 -8.45 -9.99
N ALA A 195 -11.62 -9.38 -10.88
CA ALA A 195 -11.15 -9.03 -12.22
C ALA A 195 -12.27 -8.40 -13.07
N ALA A 196 -13.50 -8.94 -12.99
CA ALA A 196 -14.66 -8.38 -13.70
C ALA A 196 -15.03 -6.98 -13.18
N LEU A 197 -14.91 -6.74 -11.86
CA LEU A 197 -15.10 -5.43 -11.26
C LEU A 197 -14.06 -4.43 -11.77
N ARG A 198 -12.77 -4.77 -11.70
CA ARG A 198 -11.66 -3.92 -12.16
C ARG A 198 -11.73 -3.58 -13.65
N ALA A 199 -12.25 -4.49 -14.48
CA ALA A 199 -12.41 -4.26 -15.91
C ALA A 199 -13.48 -3.19 -16.24
N GLN A 200 -14.37 -2.89 -15.29
CA GLN A 200 -15.49 -1.95 -15.48
C GLN A 200 -15.32 -0.63 -14.71
N GLU A 201 -14.25 -0.52 -13.94
CA GLU A 201 -13.97 0.65 -13.10
C GLU A 201 -12.68 1.34 -13.53
N SER A 202 -12.66 2.64 -13.39
CA SER A 202 -11.43 3.46 -13.49
C SER A 202 -11.48 4.58 -12.49
N LEU A 203 -10.35 4.88 -11.87
CA LEU A 203 -10.22 5.97 -10.90
C LEU A 203 -9.11 6.93 -11.33
N VAL A 204 -9.46 8.19 -11.49
CA VAL A 204 -8.49 9.27 -11.65
C VAL A 204 -8.39 10.04 -10.34
N THR A 205 -7.24 9.98 -9.71
CA THR A 205 -6.96 10.67 -8.44
C THR A 205 -6.46 12.10 -8.69
N GLN A 206 -6.48 12.93 -7.65
CA GLN A 206 -5.92 14.28 -7.72
C GLN A 206 -4.43 14.27 -8.04
N GLU A 207 -3.70 13.30 -7.48
CA GLU A 207 -2.29 13.03 -7.77
C GLU A 207 -2.21 11.74 -8.57
N THR A 208 -1.79 11.83 -9.84
CA THR A 208 -1.59 10.67 -10.70
C THR A 208 -0.14 10.23 -10.58
N GLU A 209 0.07 9.03 -10.10
CA GLU A 209 1.39 8.40 -10.05
C GLU A 209 1.76 7.82 -11.42
N LEU A 210 2.98 8.10 -11.84
CA LEU A 210 3.56 7.60 -13.08
C LEU A 210 4.79 6.75 -12.75
N PHE A 211 4.97 5.69 -13.52
CA PHE A 211 6.15 4.85 -13.45
C PHE A 211 7.28 5.44 -14.27
N ASP A 212 8.53 5.22 -13.87
CA ASP A 212 9.71 5.67 -14.62
C ASP A 212 9.86 4.86 -15.92
N ASP A 213 9.06 5.24 -16.90
CA ASP A 213 8.94 4.62 -18.21
C ASP A 213 8.49 5.68 -19.24
N THR A 214 8.19 5.29 -20.47
CA THR A 214 7.68 6.19 -21.51
C THR A 214 6.23 6.60 -21.23
N ILE A 215 5.78 7.67 -21.87
CA ILE A 215 4.37 8.11 -21.82
C ILE A 215 3.47 6.97 -22.33
N GLU A 216 3.84 6.33 -23.45
CA GLU A 216 3.07 5.24 -24.05
C GLU A 216 2.91 4.06 -23.08
N ASN A 217 3.99 3.60 -22.46
CA ASN A 217 3.95 2.48 -21.51
C ASN A 217 3.14 2.83 -20.26
N ASN A 218 3.21 4.07 -19.80
CA ASN A 218 2.38 4.55 -18.71
C ASN A 218 0.88 4.50 -19.03
N ILE A 219 0.47 4.74 -20.27
CA ILE A 219 -0.93 4.66 -20.69
C ILE A 219 -1.35 3.20 -20.87
N ARG A 220 -0.49 2.35 -21.44
CA ARG A 220 -0.73 0.92 -21.63
C ARG A 220 -0.91 0.11 -20.35
N ILE A 221 -0.65 0.68 -19.17
CA ILE A 221 -0.87 -0.01 -17.88
C ILE A 221 -2.30 -0.53 -17.76
N ALA A 222 -3.30 0.21 -18.23
CA ALA A 222 -4.70 -0.21 -18.19
C ALA A 222 -5.02 -1.35 -19.18
N LYS A 223 -4.32 -1.40 -20.32
CA LYS A 223 -4.47 -2.44 -21.35
C LYS A 223 -3.10 -2.70 -21.97
N ARG A 224 -2.39 -3.71 -21.47
CA ARG A 224 -0.99 -4.01 -21.85
C ARG A 224 -0.81 -4.34 -23.33
N ASP A 225 -1.82 -4.93 -23.97
CA ASP A 225 -1.87 -5.30 -25.38
C ASP A 225 -2.48 -4.21 -26.28
N ALA A 226 -2.71 -3.00 -25.75
CA ALA A 226 -3.21 -1.87 -26.54
C ALA A 226 -2.26 -1.57 -27.71
N THR A 227 -2.83 -1.36 -28.90
CA THR A 227 -2.05 -0.90 -30.06
C THR A 227 -1.66 0.57 -29.90
N HIS A 228 -0.67 1.03 -30.68
CA HIS A 228 -0.29 2.44 -30.68
C HIS A 228 -1.47 3.35 -31.06
N GLU A 229 -2.29 2.93 -32.02
CA GLU A 229 -3.47 3.67 -32.46
C GLU A 229 -4.53 3.79 -31.37
N GLU A 230 -4.71 2.76 -30.54
CA GLU A 230 -5.62 2.80 -29.38
C GLU A 230 -5.10 3.80 -28.33
N VAL A 231 -3.79 3.81 -28.08
CA VAL A 231 -3.14 4.77 -27.18
C VAL A 231 -3.31 6.20 -27.69
N GLU A 232 -3.06 6.44 -28.98
CA GLU A 232 -3.30 7.75 -29.60
C GLU A 232 -4.77 8.20 -29.47
N ALA A 233 -5.70 7.29 -29.71
CA ALA A 233 -7.13 7.58 -29.59
C ALA A 233 -7.53 7.97 -28.17
N ALA A 234 -6.98 7.29 -27.16
CA ALA A 234 -7.17 7.62 -25.74
C ALA A 234 -6.57 9.00 -25.41
N CYS A 235 -5.33 9.27 -25.86
CA CYS A 235 -4.68 10.58 -25.68
C CYS A 235 -5.44 11.72 -26.33
N LYS A 236 -6.02 11.51 -27.50
CA LYS A 236 -6.88 12.53 -28.16
C LYS A 236 -8.13 12.84 -27.33
N LYS A 237 -8.79 11.82 -26.78
CA LYS A 237 -9.93 11.99 -25.86
C LYS A 237 -9.55 12.73 -24.58
N ALA A 238 -8.35 12.47 -24.04
CA ALA A 238 -7.81 13.14 -22.86
C ALA A 238 -7.20 14.53 -23.15
N ALA A 239 -7.29 15.05 -24.40
CA ALA A 239 -6.66 16.29 -24.84
C ALA A 239 -5.14 16.35 -24.55
N LEU A 240 -4.43 15.24 -24.73
CA LEU A 240 -3.00 15.07 -24.43
C LEU A 240 -2.15 14.87 -25.70
N ASP A 241 -2.72 14.35 -26.80
CA ASP A 241 -2.00 14.02 -28.04
C ASP A 241 -1.19 15.19 -28.61
N GLY A 242 -1.78 16.39 -28.63
CA GLY A 242 -1.08 17.61 -29.13
C GLY A 242 0.17 17.96 -28.33
N PHE A 243 0.10 17.79 -26.99
CA PHE A 243 1.27 17.97 -26.13
C PHE A 243 2.32 16.90 -26.40
N ILE A 244 1.93 15.62 -26.45
CA ILE A 244 2.87 14.52 -26.67
C ILE A 244 3.62 14.69 -28.00
N ARG A 245 2.92 15.06 -29.09
CA ARG A 245 3.53 15.30 -30.41
C ARG A 245 4.45 16.51 -30.46
N SER A 246 4.35 17.44 -29.52
CA SER A 246 5.29 18.56 -29.38
C SER A 246 6.60 18.18 -28.72
N LEU A 247 6.66 17.02 -28.06
CA LEU A 247 7.87 16.52 -27.40
C LEU A 247 8.86 15.92 -28.42
N PRO A 248 10.17 16.05 -28.20
CA PRO A 248 11.19 15.55 -29.15
C PRO A 248 11.10 14.05 -29.46
N LYS A 249 10.63 13.25 -28.49
CA LYS A 249 10.48 11.78 -28.63
C LYS A 249 9.02 11.34 -28.72
N GLY A 250 8.06 12.28 -28.76
CA GLY A 250 6.64 11.96 -28.81
C GLY A 250 6.22 11.00 -27.69
N TYR A 251 5.54 9.93 -28.05
CA TYR A 251 5.05 8.89 -27.15
C TYR A 251 6.15 8.10 -26.41
N ASP A 252 7.36 8.03 -27.00
CA ASP A 252 8.54 7.39 -26.40
C ASP A 252 9.28 8.31 -25.39
N THR A 253 8.70 9.46 -25.04
CA THR A 253 9.30 10.38 -24.07
C THR A 253 9.26 9.77 -22.68
N PRO A 254 10.42 9.61 -21.99
CA PRO A 254 10.47 9.16 -20.60
C PRO A 254 9.84 10.21 -19.70
N VAL A 255 9.00 9.78 -18.76
CA VAL A 255 8.35 10.69 -17.80
C VAL A 255 9.24 11.03 -16.61
N GLY A 256 10.33 10.26 -16.40
CA GLY A 256 11.23 10.38 -15.25
C GLY A 256 10.63 9.85 -13.95
N GLU A 257 11.44 9.85 -12.91
CA GLU A 257 11.03 9.35 -11.59
C GLU A 257 9.77 10.10 -11.11
N LEU A 258 8.72 9.35 -10.78
CA LEU A 258 7.39 9.85 -10.36
C LEU A 258 6.77 10.88 -11.33
N GLY A 259 7.18 10.86 -12.61
CA GLY A 259 6.68 11.82 -13.61
C GLY A 259 7.22 13.22 -13.44
N GLY A 260 8.41 13.38 -12.85
CA GLY A 260 9.02 14.68 -12.54
C GLY A 260 9.30 15.58 -13.75
N ALA A 261 9.33 15.01 -14.96
CA ALA A 261 9.49 15.77 -16.21
C ALA A 261 8.19 16.43 -16.71
N LEU A 262 7.02 16.13 -16.08
CA LEU A 262 5.70 16.58 -16.51
C LEU A 262 5.04 17.50 -15.47
N SER A 263 4.24 18.43 -15.96
CA SER A 263 3.38 19.27 -15.09
C SER A 263 2.25 18.44 -14.45
N GLY A 264 1.67 18.93 -13.36
CA GLY A 264 0.55 18.25 -12.69
C GLY A 264 -0.64 18.00 -13.61
N GLY A 265 -0.97 18.96 -14.50
CA GLY A 265 -2.06 18.82 -15.46
C GLY A 265 -1.77 17.76 -16.55
N GLU A 266 -0.52 17.59 -16.97
CA GLU A 266 -0.12 16.55 -17.91
C GLU A 266 -0.18 15.18 -17.29
N ARG A 267 0.32 15.03 -16.05
CA ARG A 267 0.19 13.78 -15.27
C ARG A 267 -1.28 13.37 -15.11
N GLN A 268 -2.15 14.31 -14.75
CA GLN A 268 -3.57 14.04 -14.61
C GLN A 268 -4.22 13.59 -15.94
N ARG A 269 -3.88 14.23 -17.07
CA ARG A 269 -4.38 13.81 -18.38
C ARG A 269 -3.87 12.44 -18.81
N ILE A 270 -2.65 12.03 -18.40
CA ILE A 270 -2.18 10.64 -18.59
C ILE A 270 -3.09 9.68 -17.79
N GLY A 271 -3.44 10.02 -16.55
CA GLY A 271 -4.39 9.23 -15.77
C GLY A 271 -5.78 9.12 -16.40
N VAL A 272 -6.24 10.16 -17.10
CA VAL A 272 -7.50 10.13 -17.87
C VAL A 272 -7.39 9.28 -19.13
N ALA A 273 -6.19 9.22 -19.75
CA ALA A 273 -5.95 8.43 -20.96
C ALA A 273 -5.78 6.93 -20.68
N ARG A 274 -5.36 6.57 -19.45
CA ARG A 274 -5.36 5.18 -18.94
C ARG A 274 -6.80 4.64 -18.89
#